data_52ca138989d73f9bfb0cabb0df193358
#
_entry.id   52ca138989d73f9bfb0cabb0df193358
#
_cell.length_a   1.000
_cell.length_b   1.000
_cell.length_c   1.000
_cell.angle_alpha   90.00
_cell.angle_beta   90.00
_cell.angle_gamma   90.00
#
_symmetry.space_group_name_H-M   'P 1'
#
loop_
_entity.id
_entity.type
_entity.pdbx_description
1 polymer ?
#
loop_
_entity_poly.entity_id
_entity_poly.type
_entity_poly.pdbx_seq_one_letter_code
_entity_poly.pdbx_strand_id
1 'polypeptide(L)'
;MVKRRPTLLAAAALLTLAAPAPASAARKQPPELTRIRCVPATSVTCRSGVKVTIGRQLQISGRRIYKGMRVSFRWPRGALATRLDRTRVGYVVRVPADTRAGRVSVTVSDRAGRRSNARRITVDAPPRIGGPAPSPGTLPDAFRGNGMWIWELARSERGDVAAIAARARAAGISTVFVKSSDGGASRWAQFNPNLVAALHAYGLRACAWQFVYGNDPLAEASLGADAIADGADCLVIDAETQYEGKYAAAQQYITALRATVGPAYPIGLTSFPYVDYHARLPYSVFLGPGAAQANLPQVYWKDIGGTVDAVSARTLAQNRIYGTAIAPLGQTYGNADPDDIARFRALWAGYGSAGLSWWSWQHTGEPAWAALAQPVSPLPLPPADPGWPALARGRKGDQVVWLQQHLAGFDPAVAVTGTFDAATDQALRNFQSSRGLAVTGTTDALTWQAVLGLPVQPVDWRSRR
;
A
#
# COMPACT_ATOMS: atom_id res chain seq x y z
N MET A 1 -117.48 -14.97 -30.38
CA MET A 1 -116.89 -13.60 -30.69
C MET A 1 -115.53 -13.54 -30.03
N VAL A 2 -114.47 -13.78 -30.86
CA VAL A 2 -113.10 -13.52 -30.43
C VAL A 2 -112.33 -13.16 -31.67
N LYS A 3 -111.80 -11.96 -31.72
CA LYS A 3 -111.03 -11.40 -32.84
C LYS A 3 -109.59 -11.90 -32.70
N ARG A 4 -109.11 -12.51 -33.75
CA ARG A 4 -107.70 -12.80 -33.96
C ARG A 4 -106.96 -11.57 -34.49
N ARG A 5 -105.82 -11.24 -33.89
CA ARG A 5 -104.87 -10.28 -34.43
C ARG A 5 -103.60 -11.01 -34.98
N PRO A 6 -102.99 -10.55 -36.06
CA PRO A 6 -101.89 -11.23 -36.67
C PRO A 6 -100.54 -10.87 -36.01
N THR A 7 -99.67 -11.86 -35.92
CA THR A 7 -98.31 -11.74 -35.39
C THR A 7 -97.36 -11.27 -36.48
N LEU A 8 -96.73 -10.17 -36.23
CA LEU A 8 -95.56 -9.70 -37.05
C LEU A 8 -94.29 -10.36 -36.55
N LEU A 9 -93.61 -11.11 -37.46
CA LEU A 9 -92.27 -11.59 -37.22
C LEU A 9 -91.28 -10.42 -37.48
N ALA A 10 -90.57 -9.99 -36.47
CA ALA A 10 -89.40 -9.10 -36.60
C ALA A 10 -88.18 -9.95 -36.75
N ALA A 11 -87.49 -9.85 -37.86
CA ALA A 11 -86.16 -10.42 -38.12
C ALA A 11 -85.10 -9.58 -37.38
N ALA A 12 -84.49 -10.12 -36.34
CA ALA A 12 -83.34 -9.49 -35.68
C ALA A 12 -82.03 -9.83 -36.45
N ALA A 13 -81.46 -8.83 -37.07
CA ALA A 13 -80.11 -8.92 -37.63
C ALA A 13 -79.07 -8.87 -36.50
N LEU A 14 -78.38 -9.96 -36.23
CA LEU A 14 -77.21 -9.97 -35.35
C LEU A 14 -76.01 -9.28 -36.03
N LEU A 15 -75.71 -8.03 -35.68
CA LEU A 15 -74.39 -7.42 -35.94
C LEU A 15 -73.39 -8.01 -34.96
N THR A 16 -72.53 -8.89 -35.43
CA THR A 16 -71.30 -9.33 -34.71
C THR A 16 -70.31 -8.18 -34.74
N LEU A 17 -70.17 -7.44 -33.64
CA LEU A 17 -69.05 -6.54 -33.40
C LEU A 17 -67.79 -7.41 -33.23
N ALA A 18 -66.91 -7.40 -34.26
CA ALA A 18 -65.57 -7.94 -34.13
C ALA A 18 -64.78 -7.08 -33.11
N ALA A 19 -64.41 -7.65 -31.99
CA ALA A 19 -63.53 -7.01 -31.03
C ALA A 19 -62.18 -6.70 -31.73
N PRO A 20 -61.59 -5.48 -31.54
CA PRO A 20 -60.30 -5.19 -32.11
C PRO A 20 -59.23 -6.13 -31.49
N ALA A 21 -58.46 -6.77 -32.35
CA ALA A 21 -57.31 -7.62 -31.92
C ALA A 21 -56.41 -6.80 -30.99
N PRO A 22 -55.90 -7.36 -29.85
CA PRO A 22 -55.03 -6.63 -28.97
C PRO A 22 -53.81 -6.16 -29.74
N ALA A 23 -53.55 -4.85 -29.75
CA ALA A 23 -52.41 -4.25 -30.35
C ALA A 23 -51.16 -4.99 -29.87
N SER A 24 -50.48 -5.70 -30.77
CA SER A 24 -49.22 -6.38 -30.50
C SER A 24 -48.28 -5.35 -29.89
N ALA A 25 -47.98 -5.45 -28.57
CA ALA A 25 -47.05 -4.60 -27.89
C ALA A 25 -45.72 -4.71 -28.66
N ALA A 26 -45.32 -3.70 -29.38
CA ALA A 26 -44.14 -3.67 -30.22
C ALA A 26 -42.96 -4.06 -29.30
N ARG A 27 -42.41 -5.26 -29.48
CA ARG A 27 -41.24 -5.76 -28.69
C ARG A 27 -40.14 -4.72 -28.86
N LYS A 28 -39.82 -4.01 -27.76
CA LYS A 28 -38.71 -3.05 -27.79
C LYS A 28 -37.46 -3.77 -28.26
N GLN A 29 -36.91 -3.34 -29.36
CA GLN A 29 -35.73 -3.94 -29.98
C GLN A 29 -34.51 -3.85 -29.05
N PRO A 30 -33.59 -4.84 -29.05
CA PRO A 30 -32.36 -4.81 -28.25
C PRO A 30 -31.45 -3.62 -28.66
N PRO A 31 -30.54 -3.20 -27.80
CA PRO A 31 -29.49 -2.24 -28.21
C PRO A 31 -28.63 -2.82 -29.29
N GLU A 32 -28.02 -1.97 -30.10
CA GLU A 32 -27.14 -2.34 -31.23
C GLU A 32 -25.83 -1.59 -31.14
N LEU A 33 -24.69 -2.33 -31.09
CA LEU A 33 -23.35 -1.77 -31.13
C LEU A 33 -22.92 -1.57 -32.60
N THR A 34 -22.75 -0.32 -33.02
CA THR A 34 -22.25 -0.01 -34.36
C THR A 34 -20.74 0.22 -34.38
N ARG A 35 -20.18 0.82 -33.34
CA ARG A 35 -18.76 1.16 -33.26
C ARG A 35 -18.22 1.19 -31.84
N ILE A 36 -16.95 0.76 -31.68
CA ILE A 36 -16.14 0.96 -30.47
C ILE A 36 -14.87 1.69 -30.92
N ARG A 37 -14.47 2.73 -30.15
CA ARG A 37 -13.23 3.49 -30.38
C ARG A 37 -12.52 3.71 -29.04
N CYS A 38 -11.19 3.89 -29.06
CA CYS A 38 -10.44 4.38 -27.91
C CYS A 38 -10.64 5.88 -27.69
N VAL A 39 -10.54 6.34 -26.44
CA VAL A 39 -10.61 7.76 -26.05
C VAL A 39 -9.47 8.08 -25.07
N PRO A 40 -8.73 9.17 -25.28
CA PRO A 40 -8.49 9.91 -26.52
C PRO A 40 -7.52 9.18 -27.46
N ALA A 41 -7.56 9.53 -28.73
CA ALA A 41 -6.77 8.90 -29.79
C ALA A 41 -5.28 9.25 -29.82
N THR A 42 -4.79 10.04 -28.87
CA THR A 42 -3.45 10.67 -28.92
C THR A 42 -2.32 9.85 -28.31
N SER A 43 -2.56 8.64 -27.81
CA SER A 43 -1.50 7.82 -27.23
C SER A 43 -1.20 6.57 -28.05
N VAL A 44 0.06 6.14 -28.01
CA VAL A 44 0.65 4.92 -28.61
C VAL A 44 -0.15 3.62 -28.30
N THR A 45 -1.11 3.69 -27.38
CA THR A 45 -1.90 2.59 -26.84
C THR A 45 -3.24 2.35 -27.53
N CYS A 46 -3.57 3.14 -28.56
CA CYS A 46 -4.80 3.00 -29.35
C CYS A 46 -4.47 2.89 -30.84
N ARG A 47 -4.19 1.70 -31.34
CA ARG A 47 -3.92 1.46 -32.77
C ARG A 47 -5.17 0.98 -33.51
N SER A 48 -5.16 1.13 -34.83
CA SER A 48 -6.23 0.68 -35.77
C SER A 48 -6.67 -0.76 -35.45
N GLY A 49 -7.98 -1.00 -35.34
CA GLY A 49 -8.56 -2.31 -35.03
C GLY A 49 -8.96 -2.51 -33.57
N VAL A 50 -9.13 -1.44 -32.82
CA VAL A 50 -9.56 -1.45 -31.40
C VAL A 50 -8.67 -2.32 -30.52
N LYS A 51 -7.39 -2.01 -30.51
CA LYS A 51 -6.50 -2.40 -29.43
C LYS A 51 -6.61 -1.37 -28.30
N VAL A 52 -6.87 -1.81 -27.09
CA VAL A 52 -7.02 -0.95 -25.91
C VAL A 52 -6.30 -1.57 -24.73
N THR A 53 -5.58 -0.75 -23.97
CA THR A 53 -4.97 -1.19 -22.72
C THR A 53 -6.00 -1.26 -21.59
N ILE A 54 -5.84 -2.21 -20.67
CA ILE A 54 -6.61 -2.31 -19.42
C ILE A 54 -6.62 -0.95 -18.72
N GLY A 55 -7.78 -0.55 -18.16
CA GLY A 55 -7.96 0.73 -17.48
C GLY A 55 -8.27 1.92 -18.40
N ARG A 56 -8.10 1.80 -19.73
CA ARG A 56 -8.40 2.87 -20.69
C ARG A 56 -9.89 2.95 -21.02
N GLN A 57 -10.30 4.10 -21.53
CA GLN A 57 -11.69 4.34 -21.92
C GLN A 57 -11.93 3.96 -23.37
N LEU A 58 -13.10 3.36 -23.59
CA LEU A 58 -13.67 3.09 -24.90
C LEU A 58 -14.90 3.95 -25.10
N GLN A 59 -15.00 4.59 -26.27
CA GLN A 59 -16.23 5.20 -26.73
C GLN A 59 -17.10 4.13 -27.37
N ILE A 60 -18.35 4.04 -26.93
CA ILE A 60 -19.36 3.11 -27.43
C ILE A 60 -20.38 3.90 -28.25
N SER A 61 -20.60 3.51 -29.50
CA SER A 61 -21.60 4.08 -30.37
C SER A 61 -22.54 3.02 -30.90
N GLY A 62 -23.81 3.37 -31.07
CA GLY A 62 -24.82 2.44 -31.56
C GLY A 62 -26.24 2.99 -31.49
N ARG A 63 -27.20 2.15 -31.85
CA ARG A 63 -28.61 2.48 -31.71
C ARG A 63 -29.13 2.01 -30.36
N ARG A 64 -30.03 2.78 -29.74
CA ARG A 64 -30.64 2.48 -28.44
C ARG A 64 -29.59 2.32 -27.30
N ILE A 65 -28.49 3.07 -27.36
CA ILE A 65 -27.46 3.17 -26.36
C ILE A 65 -27.75 4.39 -25.48
N TYR A 66 -27.66 4.22 -24.14
CA TYR A 66 -27.88 5.31 -23.19
C TYR A 66 -27.06 5.12 -21.90
N LYS A 67 -26.92 6.19 -21.13
CA LYS A 67 -26.18 6.20 -19.85
C LYS A 67 -26.71 5.15 -18.87
N GLY A 68 -25.81 4.48 -18.17
CA GLY A 68 -26.14 3.49 -17.13
C GLY A 68 -26.39 2.08 -17.65
N MET A 69 -26.34 1.84 -18.97
CA MET A 69 -26.39 0.49 -19.53
C MET A 69 -25.19 -0.33 -19.04
N ARG A 70 -25.38 -1.64 -18.89
CA ARG A 70 -24.31 -2.56 -18.49
C ARG A 70 -23.49 -2.95 -19.70
N VAL A 71 -22.18 -2.73 -19.62
CA VAL A 71 -21.20 -3.18 -20.62
C VAL A 71 -20.48 -4.40 -20.08
N SER A 72 -20.53 -5.51 -20.82
CA SER A 72 -19.88 -6.77 -20.46
C SER A 72 -18.67 -7.01 -21.34
N PHE A 73 -17.53 -7.29 -20.72
CA PHE A 73 -16.28 -7.72 -21.33
C PHE A 73 -16.13 -9.23 -21.08
N ARG A 74 -16.07 -10.05 -22.14
CA ARG A 74 -16.02 -11.51 -22.04
C ARG A 74 -14.80 -12.10 -22.73
N TRP A 75 -14.16 -13.07 -22.09
CA TRP A 75 -13.10 -13.92 -22.65
C TRP A 75 -13.37 -15.39 -22.29
N PRO A 76 -12.65 -16.38 -22.86
CA PRO A 76 -13.03 -17.80 -22.77
C PRO A 76 -13.29 -18.37 -21.37
N ARG A 77 -12.63 -17.80 -20.34
CA ARG A 77 -12.74 -18.28 -18.95
C ARG A 77 -13.22 -17.21 -17.96
N GLY A 78 -13.88 -16.14 -18.44
CA GLY A 78 -14.36 -15.10 -17.53
C GLY A 78 -15.12 -13.98 -18.22
N ALA A 79 -15.77 -13.17 -17.41
CA ALA A 79 -16.44 -11.96 -17.83
C ALA A 79 -16.49 -10.93 -16.70
N LEU A 80 -16.31 -9.67 -17.04
CA LEU A 80 -16.53 -8.53 -16.16
C LEU A 80 -17.56 -7.59 -16.76
N ALA A 81 -18.23 -6.83 -15.92
CA ALA A 81 -19.20 -5.86 -16.38
C ALA A 81 -19.08 -4.56 -15.58
N THR A 82 -19.24 -3.45 -16.30
CA THR A 82 -19.26 -2.10 -15.76
C THR A 82 -20.41 -1.30 -16.36
N ARG A 83 -20.60 -0.07 -15.95
CA ARG A 83 -21.66 0.78 -16.45
C ARG A 83 -21.15 1.77 -17.48
N LEU A 84 -21.98 2.02 -18.49
CA LEU A 84 -21.75 3.03 -19.53
C LEU A 84 -22.02 4.42 -18.96
N ASP A 85 -21.07 5.32 -19.11
CA ASP A 85 -21.22 6.72 -18.75
C ASP A 85 -21.38 7.61 -19.97
N ARG A 86 -21.74 8.88 -19.77
CA ARG A 86 -21.87 9.89 -20.81
C ARG A 86 -20.97 11.07 -20.52
N THR A 87 -20.09 11.37 -21.46
CA THR A 87 -19.16 12.50 -21.42
C THR A 87 -19.38 13.42 -22.62
N ARG A 88 -18.57 14.48 -22.73
CA ARG A 88 -18.57 15.39 -23.89
C ARG A 88 -18.27 14.68 -25.22
N VAL A 89 -17.50 13.59 -25.16
CA VAL A 89 -17.15 12.78 -26.35
C VAL A 89 -18.17 11.67 -26.66
N GLY A 90 -19.27 11.58 -25.90
CA GLY A 90 -20.32 10.58 -26.09
C GLY A 90 -20.39 9.54 -24.96
N TYR A 91 -20.89 8.34 -25.28
CA TYR A 91 -20.97 7.26 -24.31
C TYR A 91 -19.62 6.57 -24.18
N VAL A 92 -19.12 6.49 -22.96
CA VAL A 92 -17.80 5.91 -22.64
C VAL A 92 -17.89 4.83 -21.59
N VAL A 93 -16.97 3.88 -21.65
CA VAL A 93 -16.79 2.83 -20.64
C VAL A 93 -15.31 2.62 -20.42
N ARG A 94 -14.90 2.41 -19.16
CA ARG A 94 -13.54 2.01 -18.82
C ARG A 94 -13.40 0.49 -18.93
N VAL A 95 -12.31 0.01 -19.52
CA VAL A 95 -11.94 -1.41 -19.47
C VAL A 95 -11.57 -1.74 -18.02
N PRO A 96 -12.27 -2.67 -17.35
CA PRO A 96 -12.00 -3.00 -15.96
C PRO A 96 -10.56 -3.46 -15.74
N ALA A 97 -9.99 -3.15 -14.56
CA ALA A 97 -8.61 -3.49 -14.23
C ALA A 97 -8.32 -5.00 -14.30
N ASP A 98 -9.29 -5.82 -13.89
CA ASP A 98 -9.16 -7.29 -13.87
C ASP A 98 -9.51 -7.95 -15.23
N THR A 99 -9.66 -7.16 -16.30
CA THR A 99 -9.89 -7.72 -17.63
C THR A 99 -8.63 -8.45 -18.10
N ARG A 100 -8.80 -9.70 -18.52
CA ARG A 100 -7.66 -10.47 -19.06
C ARG A 100 -7.19 -9.88 -20.39
N ALA A 101 -5.88 -9.74 -20.55
CA ALA A 101 -5.26 -9.38 -21.81
C ALA A 101 -5.55 -10.43 -22.89
N GLY A 102 -5.74 -9.99 -24.14
CA GLY A 102 -6.07 -10.83 -25.28
C GLY A 102 -7.37 -10.41 -25.97
N ARG A 103 -7.96 -11.33 -26.72
CA ARG A 103 -9.24 -11.08 -27.43
C ARG A 103 -10.42 -11.08 -26.46
N VAL A 104 -11.15 -9.97 -26.43
CA VAL A 104 -12.30 -9.75 -25.55
C VAL A 104 -13.54 -9.38 -26.40
N SER A 105 -14.67 -9.98 -26.07
CA SER A 105 -15.95 -9.69 -26.67
C SER A 105 -16.72 -8.68 -25.80
N VAL A 106 -17.13 -7.55 -26.39
CA VAL A 106 -17.88 -6.50 -25.72
C VAL A 106 -19.33 -6.51 -26.17
N THR A 107 -20.26 -6.51 -25.19
CA THR A 107 -21.70 -6.40 -25.42
C THR A 107 -22.28 -5.35 -24.47
N VAL A 108 -23.38 -4.73 -24.87
CA VAL A 108 -24.13 -3.79 -24.01
C VAL A 108 -25.50 -4.40 -23.72
N SER A 109 -25.98 -4.28 -22.51
CA SER A 109 -27.33 -4.71 -22.13
C SER A 109 -28.12 -3.59 -21.46
N ASP A 110 -29.41 -3.54 -21.76
CA ASP A 110 -30.35 -2.60 -21.13
C ASP A 110 -30.84 -3.11 -19.76
N ARG A 111 -31.70 -2.33 -19.11
CA ARG A 111 -32.27 -2.68 -17.80
C ARG A 111 -33.16 -3.93 -17.84
N ALA A 112 -33.70 -4.28 -19.00
CA ALA A 112 -34.50 -5.50 -19.21
C ALA A 112 -33.62 -6.71 -19.54
N GLY A 113 -32.30 -6.58 -19.53
CA GLY A 113 -31.35 -7.67 -19.82
C GLY A 113 -31.17 -7.98 -21.32
N ARG A 114 -31.80 -7.22 -22.24
CA ARG A 114 -31.65 -7.43 -23.68
C ARG A 114 -30.25 -7.01 -24.11
N ARG A 115 -29.55 -7.90 -24.80
CA ARG A 115 -28.16 -7.72 -25.19
C ARG A 115 -28.01 -7.26 -26.63
N SER A 116 -26.99 -6.42 -26.87
CA SER A 116 -26.57 -6.05 -28.20
C SER A 116 -25.88 -7.19 -28.95
N ASN A 117 -25.64 -7.01 -30.23
CA ASN A 117 -24.58 -7.73 -30.93
C ASN A 117 -23.25 -7.56 -30.25
N ALA A 118 -22.36 -8.54 -30.40
CA ALA A 118 -21.01 -8.51 -29.81
C ALA A 118 -20.02 -7.82 -30.76
N ARG A 119 -19.11 -7.04 -30.19
CA ARG A 119 -17.93 -6.50 -30.90
C ARG A 119 -16.66 -7.04 -30.24
N ARG A 120 -15.73 -7.49 -31.05
CA ARG A 120 -14.43 -7.99 -30.55
C ARG A 120 -13.42 -6.86 -30.50
N ILE A 121 -12.67 -6.79 -29.40
CA ILE A 121 -11.54 -5.91 -29.21
C ILE A 121 -10.34 -6.72 -28.77
N THR A 122 -9.14 -6.18 -28.91
CA THR A 122 -7.94 -6.72 -28.28
C THR A 122 -7.63 -5.85 -27.07
N VAL A 123 -7.54 -6.47 -25.90
CA VAL A 123 -7.13 -5.80 -24.67
C VAL A 123 -5.66 -6.16 -24.42
N ASP A 124 -4.82 -5.15 -24.37
CA ASP A 124 -3.42 -5.32 -24.01
C ASP A 124 -3.25 -5.17 -22.49
N ALA A 125 -2.35 -5.94 -21.91
CA ALA A 125 -1.89 -5.66 -20.56
C ALA A 125 -1.35 -4.22 -20.52
N PRO A 126 -1.48 -3.51 -19.39
CA PRO A 126 -0.82 -2.23 -19.27
C PRO A 126 0.66 -2.43 -19.59
N PRO A 127 1.29 -1.51 -20.34
CA PRO A 127 2.72 -1.58 -20.57
C PRO A 127 3.36 -1.71 -19.19
N ARG A 128 4.31 -2.61 -19.02
CA ARG A 128 5.17 -2.62 -17.83
C ARG A 128 5.93 -1.31 -17.86
N ILE A 129 5.35 -0.29 -17.23
CA ILE A 129 5.94 1.03 -17.12
C ILE A 129 6.84 0.96 -15.90
N GLY A 130 8.09 1.09 -16.17
CA GLY A 130 9.11 1.05 -15.16
C GLY A 130 9.85 -0.29 -15.18
N GLY A 131 11.14 -0.21 -14.94
CA GLY A 131 11.90 -1.32 -14.41
C GLY A 131 11.19 -1.92 -13.19
N PRO A 132 11.71 -2.98 -12.59
CA PRO A 132 11.14 -3.55 -11.38
C PRO A 132 10.83 -2.40 -10.42
N ALA A 133 9.70 -2.48 -9.71
CA ALA A 133 9.44 -1.59 -8.58
C ALA A 133 10.77 -1.44 -7.83
N PRO A 134 11.18 -0.21 -7.49
CA PRO A 134 12.49 -0.01 -6.90
C PRO A 134 12.67 -1.10 -5.85
N SER A 135 13.67 -1.95 -6.06
CA SER A 135 13.93 -3.06 -5.13
C SER A 135 14.01 -2.41 -3.77
N PRO A 136 13.30 -2.89 -2.75
CA PRO A 136 13.45 -2.38 -1.39
C PRO A 136 14.95 -2.26 -1.16
N GLY A 137 15.41 -1.11 -0.70
CA GLY A 137 16.83 -0.85 -0.52
C GLY A 137 17.49 -2.05 0.14
N THR A 138 18.70 -2.39 -0.20
CA THR A 138 19.38 -3.54 0.40
C THR A 138 19.43 -3.36 1.91
N LEU A 139 18.85 -4.30 2.64
CA LEU A 139 18.87 -4.27 4.10
C LEU A 139 20.31 -4.38 4.60
N PRO A 140 20.84 -3.41 5.39
CA PRO A 140 22.17 -3.51 5.96
C PRO A 140 22.32 -4.79 6.80
N ASP A 141 23.51 -5.37 6.81
CA ASP A 141 23.78 -6.65 7.48
C ASP A 141 23.45 -6.63 8.97
N ALA A 142 23.58 -5.49 9.63
CA ALA A 142 23.23 -5.32 11.05
C ALA A 142 21.75 -5.59 11.33
N PHE A 143 20.86 -5.45 10.36
CA PHE A 143 19.42 -5.70 10.47
C PHE A 143 18.97 -7.04 9.87
N ARG A 144 19.90 -7.85 9.32
CA ARG A 144 19.57 -9.15 8.71
C ARG A 144 19.45 -10.23 9.77
N GLY A 145 18.59 -11.23 9.49
CA GLY A 145 18.34 -12.34 10.41
C GLY A 145 17.36 -11.99 11.52
N ASN A 146 17.49 -12.64 12.66
CA ASN A 146 16.63 -12.41 13.82
C ASN A 146 17.29 -11.47 14.82
N GLY A 147 16.55 -10.49 15.30
CA GLY A 147 16.97 -9.59 16.36
C GLY A 147 16.07 -9.63 17.59
N MET A 148 16.57 -9.28 18.74
CA MET A 148 15.80 -9.18 19.99
C MET A 148 16.10 -7.87 20.70
N TRP A 149 15.04 -7.20 21.14
CA TRP A 149 15.15 -5.90 21.78
C TRP A 149 15.30 -6.04 23.30
N ILE A 150 16.23 -5.32 23.84
CA ILE A 150 16.48 -5.20 25.30
C ILE A 150 16.18 -3.76 25.70
N TRP A 151 15.15 -3.58 26.52
CA TRP A 151 14.87 -2.28 27.13
C TRP A 151 15.75 -2.07 28.34
N GLU A 152 15.69 -3.03 29.33
CA GLU A 152 16.45 -2.99 30.56
C GLU A 152 17.38 -4.23 30.63
N LEU A 153 18.68 -3.99 30.52
CA LEU A 153 19.68 -5.07 30.51
C LEU A 153 19.63 -5.89 31.80
N ALA A 154 19.47 -5.22 32.94
CA ALA A 154 19.42 -5.88 34.28
C ALA A 154 18.21 -6.84 34.39
N ARG A 155 17.17 -6.68 33.58
CA ARG A 155 15.98 -7.55 33.54
C ARG A 155 16.05 -8.60 32.42
N SER A 156 17.14 -8.62 31.66
CA SER A 156 17.42 -9.59 30.61
C SER A 156 18.54 -10.51 31.11
N GLU A 157 18.20 -11.75 31.47
CA GLU A 157 19.13 -12.70 32.14
C GLU A 157 19.93 -12.07 33.31
N ARG A 158 19.30 -11.14 34.03
CA ARG A 158 19.94 -10.38 35.15
C ARG A 158 21.18 -9.58 34.73
N GLY A 159 21.31 -9.25 33.46
CA GLY A 159 22.45 -8.56 32.87
C GLY A 159 23.66 -9.45 32.58
N ASP A 160 23.54 -10.76 32.77
CA ASP A 160 24.60 -11.72 32.45
C ASP A 160 24.69 -11.90 30.92
N VAL A 161 25.74 -11.33 30.33
CA VAL A 161 25.97 -11.35 28.89
C VAL A 161 26.19 -12.77 28.33
N ALA A 162 26.81 -13.66 29.14
CA ALA A 162 27.00 -15.06 28.74
C ALA A 162 25.63 -15.79 28.63
N ALA A 163 24.76 -15.58 29.62
CA ALA A 163 23.41 -16.13 29.63
C ALA A 163 22.55 -15.54 28.47
N ILE A 164 22.65 -14.22 28.25
CA ILE A 164 22.01 -13.55 27.09
C ILE A 164 22.49 -14.22 25.79
N ALA A 165 23.77 -14.38 25.58
CA ALA A 165 24.33 -14.99 24.41
C ALA A 165 23.91 -16.45 24.20
N ALA A 166 23.86 -17.23 25.30
CA ALA A 166 23.39 -18.62 25.27
C ALA A 166 21.92 -18.71 24.82
N ARG A 167 21.04 -17.91 25.41
CA ARG A 167 19.61 -17.85 25.02
C ARG A 167 19.41 -17.32 23.61
N ALA A 168 20.12 -16.26 23.22
CA ALA A 168 20.09 -15.72 21.86
C ALA A 168 20.44 -16.80 20.83
N ARG A 169 21.54 -17.53 21.06
CA ARG A 169 21.96 -18.62 20.16
C ARG A 169 20.93 -19.73 20.07
N ALA A 170 20.34 -20.14 21.20
CA ALA A 170 19.29 -21.16 21.23
C ALA A 170 18.04 -20.74 20.43
N ALA A 171 17.72 -19.45 20.42
CA ALA A 171 16.58 -18.88 19.67
C ALA A 171 16.93 -18.38 18.27
N GLY A 172 18.15 -18.62 17.78
CA GLY A 172 18.59 -18.14 16.46
C GLY A 172 18.66 -16.61 16.33
N ILE A 173 18.83 -15.90 17.46
CA ILE A 173 19.00 -14.44 17.49
C ILE A 173 20.46 -14.11 17.16
N SER A 174 20.68 -13.22 16.20
CA SER A 174 22.01 -12.78 15.76
C SER A 174 22.33 -11.34 16.15
N THR A 175 21.31 -10.54 16.49
CA THR A 175 21.46 -9.13 16.84
C THR A 175 20.65 -8.82 18.10
N VAL A 176 21.24 -8.09 19.04
CA VAL A 176 20.51 -7.51 20.17
C VAL A 176 20.44 -6.00 20.03
N PHE A 177 19.23 -5.45 20.19
CA PHE A 177 18.99 -4.00 20.16
C PHE A 177 18.83 -3.52 21.59
N VAL A 178 19.82 -2.81 22.12
CA VAL A 178 19.85 -2.39 23.53
C VAL A 178 19.58 -0.91 23.66
N LYS A 179 18.70 -0.50 24.59
CA LYS A 179 18.39 0.92 24.83
C LYS A 179 19.64 1.68 25.24
N SER A 180 19.96 2.74 24.49
CA SER A 180 21.13 3.59 24.70
C SER A 180 20.78 4.98 25.22
N SER A 181 19.59 5.49 24.90
CA SER A 181 19.16 6.83 25.38
C SER A 181 17.65 7.01 25.28
N ASP A 182 17.17 8.09 25.94
CA ASP A 182 15.79 8.52 25.96
C ASP A 182 15.76 10.06 25.88
N GLY A 183 15.31 10.59 24.76
CA GLY A 183 15.42 12.01 24.43
C GLY A 183 16.85 12.52 24.34
N GLY A 184 17.04 13.82 24.47
CA GLY A 184 18.34 14.49 24.37
C GLY A 184 19.11 14.62 25.68
N ALA A 185 18.54 14.19 26.82
CA ALA A 185 19.14 14.38 28.14
C ALA A 185 19.46 13.08 28.88
N SER A 186 18.90 11.96 28.48
CA SER A 186 19.00 10.71 29.23
C SER A 186 19.81 9.65 28.46
N ARG A 187 21.11 9.59 28.72
CA ARG A 187 21.96 8.46 28.31
C ARG A 187 21.74 7.28 29.27
N TRP A 188 21.54 6.10 28.69
CA TRP A 188 21.41 4.85 29.46
C TRP A 188 22.76 4.17 29.61
N ALA A 189 23.32 4.17 30.83
CA ALA A 189 24.65 3.65 31.12
C ALA A 189 24.84 2.16 30.79
N GLN A 190 23.73 1.42 30.66
CA GLN A 190 23.78 0.01 30.24
C GLN A 190 24.40 -0.20 28.87
N PHE A 191 24.22 0.76 27.94
CA PHE A 191 24.87 0.73 26.60
C PHE A 191 26.23 1.42 26.73
N ASN A 192 27.29 0.66 26.60
CA ASN A 192 28.67 1.14 26.77
C ASN A 192 29.65 0.22 26.01
N PRO A 193 30.92 0.63 25.81
CA PRO A 193 31.91 -0.18 25.08
C PRO A 193 32.16 -1.58 25.66
N ASN A 194 32.05 -1.76 26.96
CA ASN A 194 32.28 -3.08 27.61
C ASN A 194 31.15 -4.05 27.25
N LEU A 195 29.88 -3.59 27.25
CA LEU A 195 28.75 -4.42 26.83
C LEU A 195 28.89 -4.82 25.35
N VAL A 196 29.21 -3.85 24.47
CA VAL A 196 29.40 -4.09 23.02
C VAL A 196 30.51 -5.13 22.80
N ALA A 197 31.69 -4.94 23.42
CA ALA A 197 32.80 -5.88 23.29
C ALA A 197 32.46 -7.29 23.82
N ALA A 198 31.71 -7.37 24.93
CA ALA A 198 31.26 -8.65 25.46
C ALA A 198 30.26 -9.38 24.56
N LEU A 199 29.30 -8.68 23.98
CA LEU A 199 28.36 -9.25 23.00
C LEU A 199 29.08 -9.73 21.73
N HIS A 200 29.99 -8.94 21.19
CA HIS A 200 30.85 -9.30 20.07
C HIS A 200 31.69 -10.56 20.34
N ALA A 201 32.24 -10.71 21.58
CA ALA A 201 33.01 -11.89 21.93
C ALA A 201 32.16 -13.19 21.86
N TYR A 202 30.84 -13.09 21.99
CA TYR A 202 29.91 -14.20 21.83
C TYR A 202 29.34 -14.31 20.39
N GLY A 203 29.77 -13.46 19.45
CA GLY A 203 29.33 -13.47 18.07
C GLY A 203 27.96 -12.81 17.82
N LEU A 204 27.47 -12.03 18.79
CA LEU A 204 26.24 -11.24 18.65
C LEU A 204 26.56 -9.83 18.16
N ARG A 205 25.75 -9.31 17.23
CA ARG A 205 25.77 -7.90 16.92
C ARG A 205 25.07 -7.11 18.03
N ALA A 206 25.63 -5.96 18.39
CA ALA A 206 25.13 -5.06 19.41
C ALA A 206 24.67 -3.75 18.76
N CYS A 207 23.39 -3.60 18.56
CA CYS A 207 22.78 -2.38 18.04
C CYS A 207 22.24 -1.50 19.17
N ALA A 208 22.44 -0.19 19.06
CA ALA A 208 21.82 0.77 19.97
C ALA A 208 20.40 1.14 19.47
N TRP A 209 19.47 1.39 20.39
CA TRP A 209 18.23 2.07 20.06
C TRP A 209 17.97 3.22 21.03
N GLN A 210 17.39 4.29 20.49
CA GLN A 210 17.06 5.47 21.29
C GLN A 210 15.63 5.92 21.01
N PHE A 211 14.88 6.23 22.07
CA PHE A 211 13.60 6.88 21.97
C PHE A 211 13.80 8.39 21.79
N VAL A 212 13.13 8.98 20.80
CA VAL A 212 13.30 10.39 20.44
C VAL A 212 11.99 11.17 20.50
N TYR A 213 12.06 12.42 20.95
CA TYR A 213 10.92 13.30 21.15
C TYR A 213 10.85 14.45 20.13
N GLY A 214 11.99 14.80 19.53
CA GLY A 214 12.12 15.98 18.65
C GLY A 214 11.96 17.30 19.42
N ASN A 215 12.26 17.33 20.72
CA ASN A 215 12.27 18.55 21.53
C ASN A 215 13.66 19.20 21.49
N ASP A 216 14.71 18.40 21.47
CA ASP A 216 16.10 18.82 21.22
C ASP A 216 16.77 17.86 20.25
N PRO A 217 16.46 17.98 18.93
CA PRO A 217 16.92 17.03 17.92
C PRO A 217 18.45 16.98 17.78
N LEU A 218 19.18 18.05 18.14
CA LEU A 218 20.62 18.06 18.08
C LEU A 218 21.24 17.28 19.25
N ALA A 219 20.70 17.41 20.45
CA ALA A 219 21.13 16.61 21.61
C ALA A 219 20.77 15.12 21.43
N GLU A 220 19.57 14.84 20.90
CA GLU A 220 19.17 13.46 20.54
C GLU A 220 20.13 12.85 19.52
N ALA A 221 20.48 13.59 18.47
CA ALA A 221 21.45 13.13 17.46
C ALA A 221 22.86 12.89 18.06
N SER A 222 23.28 13.75 18.99
CA SER A 222 24.57 13.59 19.69
C SER A 222 24.61 12.31 20.51
N LEU A 223 23.54 12.00 21.31
CA LEU A 223 23.48 10.75 22.06
C LEU A 223 23.44 9.51 21.19
N GLY A 224 22.79 9.60 20.01
CA GLY A 224 22.85 8.53 19.00
C GLY A 224 24.28 8.32 18.47
N ALA A 225 24.99 9.41 18.18
CA ALA A 225 26.39 9.35 17.73
C ALA A 225 27.34 8.81 18.83
N ASP A 226 27.08 9.14 20.10
CA ASP A 226 27.85 8.60 21.23
C ASP A 226 27.70 7.07 21.34
N ALA A 227 26.48 6.54 21.19
CA ALA A 227 26.27 5.09 21.19
C ALA A 227 26.99 4.39 20.01
N ILE A 228 27.07 5.07 18.86
CA ILE A 228 27.87 4.57 17.71
C ILE A 228 29.38 4.59 18.04
N ALA A 229 29.84 5.64 18.68
CA ALA A 229 31.24 5.74 19.11
C ALA A 229 31.58 4.69 20.18
N ASP A 230 30.63 4.23 20.98
CA ASP A 230 30.78 3.11 21.90
C ASP A 230 30.93 1.74 21.20
N GLY A 231 30.81 1.69 19.86
CA GLY A 231 31.01 0.51 19.05
C GLY A 231 29.75 -0.19 18.57
N ALA A 232 28.58 0.45 18.65
CA ALA A 232 27.34 -0.13 18.12
C ALA A 232 27.47 -0.53 16.64
N ASP A 233 26.92 -1.68 16.25
CA ASP A 233 26.88 -2.13 14.85
C ASP A 233 25.80 -1.41 14.04
N CYS A 234 24.79 -0.89 14.69
CA CYS A 234 23.73 -0.07 14.12
C CYS A 234 23.06 0.82 15.17
N LEU A 235 22.33 1.83 14.70
CA LEU A 235 21.46 2.65 15.53
C LEU A 235 20.01 2.55 15.04
N VAL A 236 19.06 2.34 15.94
CA VAL A 236 17.63 2.44 15.62
C VAL A 236 17.03 3.67 16.29
N ILE A 237 16.39 4.50 15.47
CA ILE A 237 15.62 5.67 15.90
C ILE A 237 14.20 5.18 16.22
N ASP A 238 13.78 5.34 17.48
CA ASP A 238 12.41 5.05 17.91
C ASP A 238 11.63 6.36 18.00
N ALA A 239 10.91 6.69 16.94
CA ALA A 239 10.14 7.92 16.79
C ALA A 239 8.65 7.60 16.72
N GLU A 240 7.90 8.12 17.69
CA GLU A 240 6.48 7.83 17.84
C GLU A 240 5.62 9.10 17.87
N THR A 241 4.45 9.06 18.51
CA THR A 241 3.46 10.17 18.59
C THR A 241 4.10 11.53 18.92
N GLN A 242 5.14 11.54 19.74
CA GLN A 242 5.85 12.77 20.14
C GLN A 242 6.51 13.49 18.96
N TYR A 243 6.77 12.77 17.88
CA TYR A 243 7.37 13.34 16.67
C TYR A 243 6.33 13.79 15.63
N GLU A 244 5.03 13.58 15.85
CA GLU A 244 4.01 13.98 14.90
C GLU A 244 4.04 15.48 14.60
N GLY A 245 4.12 15.81 13.31
CA GLY A 245 4.19 17.19 12.81
C GLY A 245 5.57 17.84 12.92
N LYS A 246 6.57 17.20 13.52
CA LYS A 246 7.90 17.77 13.75
C LYS A 246 8.89 17.50 12.60
N TYR A 247 8.51 17.80 11.36
CA TYR A 247 9.34 17.57 10.16
C TYR A 247 10.70 18.30 10.24
N ALA A 248 10.69 19.55 10.71
CA ALA A 248 11.92 20.32 10.87
C ALA A 248 12.87 19.71 11.90
N ALA A 249 12.34 19.21 13.02
CA ALA A 249 13.14 18.53 14.05
C ALA A 249 13.70 17.21 13.51
N ALA A 250 12.89 16.42 12.79
CA ALA A 250 13.36 15.19 12.14
C ALA A 250 14.50 15.45 11.14
N GLN A 251 14.37 16.52 10.34
CA GLN A 251 15.43 16.92 9.41
C GLN A 251 16.69 17.38 10.13
N GLN A 252 16.57 18.14 11.23
CA GLN A 252 17.72 18.56 12.05
C GLN A 252 18.43 17.35 12.65
N TYR A 253 17.66 16.42 13.24
CA TYR A 253 18.19 15.19 13.81
C TYR A 253 18.99 14.36 12.79
N ILE A 254 18.34 14.02 11.65
CA ILE A 254 18.99 13.20 10.62
C ILE A 254 20.22 13.90 10.04
N THR A 255 20.13 15.21 9.77
CA THR A 255 21.26 15.98 9.23
C THR A 255 22.44 15.96 10.18
N ALA A 256 22.23 16.24 11.48
CA ALA A 256 23.27 16.25 12.50
C ALA A 256 23.88 14.86 12.70
N LEU A 257 23.05 13.83 12.82
CA LEU A 257 23.51 12.45 13.00
C LEU A 257 24.37 12.01 11.79
N ARG A 258 23.87 12.19 10.58
CA ARG A 258 24.60 11.80 9.35
C ARG A 258 25.90 12.59 9.13
N ALA A 259 25.93 13.86 9.49
CA ALA A 259 27.14 14.67 9.45
C ALA A 259 28.24 14.09 10.37
N THR A 260 27.87 13.48 11.50
CA THR A 260 28.80 12.89 12.46
C THR A 260 29.22 11.47 12.08
N VAL A 261 28.26 10.60 11.67
CA VAL A 261 28.51 9.17 11.49
C VAL A 261 28.72 8.75 10.04
N GLY A 262 28.46 9.64 9.09
CA GLY A 262 28.57 9.39 7.66
C GLY A 262 27.33 8.70 7.05
N PRO A 263 27.27 8.66 5.70
CA PRO A 263 26.11 8.16 4.97
C PRO A 263 25.97 6.62 4.99
N ALA A 264 27.07 5.91 5.17
CA ALA A 264 27.09 4.45 5.06
C ALA A 264 26.74 3.72 6.38
N TYR A 265 26.81 4.42 7.53
CA TYR A 265 26.55 3.77 8.81
C TYR A 265 25.11 3.26 8.91
N PRO A 266 24.86 2.00 9.37
CA PRO A 266 23.53 1.40 9.42
C PRO A 266 22.62 2.12 10.43
N ILE A 267 21.58 2.78 9.92
CA ILE A 267 20.53 3.43 10.73
C ILE A 267 19.19 2.84 10.34
N GLY A 268 18.37 2.48 11.34
CA GLY A 268 16.99 2.07 11.19
C GLY A 268 16.04 3.08 11.82
N LEU A 269 14.80 3.07 11.33
CA LEU A 269 13.65 3.70 11.98
C LEU A 269 12.73 2.63 12.52
N THR A 270 12.32 2.71 13.78
CA THR A 270 11.15 2.00 14.30
C THR A 270 10.06 3.00 14.64
N SER A 271 8.82 2.65 14.33
CA SER A 271 7.62 3.43 14.57
C SER A 271 6.36 2.60 14.36
N PHE A 272 5.20 3.25 14.40
CA PHE A 272 3.91 2.60 14.18
C PHE A 272 3.83 1.84 12.85
N PRO A 273 3.12 0.70 12.81
CA PRO A 273 2.99 -0.10 11.59
C PRO A 273 2.07 0.54 10.56
N TYR A 274 1.09 1.34 11.01
CA TYR A 274 0.09 1.98 10.17
C TYR A 274 0.34 3.48 10.05
N VAL A 275 0.91 3.88 8.93
CA VAL A 275 1.24 5.29 8.65
C VAL A 275 -0.01 6.18 8.68
N ASP A 276 -1.16 5.67 8.24
CA ASP A 276 -2.41 6.45 8.19
C ASP A 276 -3.03 6.72 9.57
N TYR A 277 -2.69 5.95 10.60
CA TYR A 277 -3.09 6.23 12.00
C TYR A 277 -2.25 7.35 12.62
N HIS A 278 -1.00 7.47 12.20
CA HIS A 278 -0.04 8.48 12.63
C HIS A 278 0.44 9.29 11.43
N ALA A 279 -0.54 9.79 10.67
CA ALA A 279 -0.33 10.40 9.37
C ALA A 279 0.56 11.67 9.39
N ARG A 280 0.81 12.24 10.57
CA ARG A 280 1.68 13.41 10.73
C ARG A 280 3.11 13.08 11.17
N LEU A 281 3.43 11.82 11.43
CA LEU A 281 4.80 11.40 11.73
C LEU A 281 5.66 11.54 10.46
N PRO A 282 6.84 12.17 10.53
CA PRO A 282 7.64 12.49 9.34
C PRO A 282 8.43 11.29 8.78
N TYR A 283 7.71 10.21 8.38
CA TYR A 283 8.32 9.04 7.76
C TYR A 283 9.15 9.40 6.52
N SER A 284 8.66 10.32 5.70
CA SER A 284 9.35 10.80 4.48
C SER A 284 10.69 11.47 4.77
N VAL A 285 10.89 11.97 5.99
CA VAL A 285 12.18 12.54 6.43
C VAL A 285 13.08 11.45 6.98
N PHE A 286 12.56 10.59 7.86
CA PHE A 286 13.35 9.53 8.49
C PHE A 286 13.74 8.40 7.52
N LEU A 287 12.91 8.12 6.51
CA LEU A 287 13.12 7.06 5.51
C LEU A 287 13.52 7.62 4.14
N GLY A 288 13.61 8.94 4.01
CA GLY A 288 13.97 9.62 2.78
C GLY A 288 15.44 9.42 2.39
N PRO A 289 15.86 9.95 1.23
CA PRO A 289 17.20 9.80 0.73
C PRO A 289 18.28 10.25 1.72
N GLY A 290 19.25 9.37 2.00
CA GLY A 290 20.36 9.64 2.91
C GLY A 290 20.00 9.55 4.41
N ALA A 291 18.76 9.22 4.77
CA ALA A 291 18.33 9.02 6.16
C ALA A 291 18.49 7.54 6.61
N ALA A 292 17.48 6.89 7.19
CA ALA A 292 17.56 5.49 7.59
C ALA A 292 17.54 4.53 6.39
N GLN A 293 18.29 3.44 6.48
CA GLN A 293 18.37 2.40 5.46
C GLN A 293 17.47 1.18 5.78
N ALA A 294 16.91 1.11 6.99
CA ALA A 294 15.99 0.08 7.40
C ALA A 294 14.75 0.69 8.05
N ASN A 295 13.59 0.11 7.74
CA ASN A 295 12.31 0.44 8.39
C ASN A 295 11.86 -0.77 9.22
N LEU A 296 11.72 -0.58 10.53
CA LEU A 296 11.36 -1.60 11.51
C LEU A 296 9.98 -1.31 12.11
N PRO A 297 8.88 -1.37 11.33
CA PRO A 297 7.55 -1.06 11.86
C PRO A 297 7.16 -2.01 12.99
N GLN A 298 6.53 -1.48 14.04
CA GLN A 298 6.10 -2.19 15.26
C GLN A 298 4.82 -2.98 15.00
N VAL A 299 4.96 -4.19 14.47
CA VAL A 299 3.83 -5.06 14.08
C VAL A 299 3.33 -5.84 15.28
N TYR A 300 2.68 -5.14 16.23
CA TYR A 300 2.14 -5.73 17.44
C TYR A 300 0.69 -6.15 17.23
N TRP A 301 0.50 -7.28 16.54
CA TRP A 301 -0.82 -7.73 16.05
C TRP A 301 -1.85 -7.93 17.15
N LYS A 302 -1.42 -8.42 18.35
CA LYS A 302 -2.32 -8.65 19.47
C LYS A 302 -2.82 -7.33 20.08
N ASP A 303 -1.94 -6.35 20.26
CA ASP A 303 -2.32 -5.03 20.79
C ASP A 303 -3.18 -4.23 19.79
N ILE A 304 -2.90 -4.39 18.50
CA ILE A 304 -3.71 -3.79 17.42
C ILE A 304 -5.08 -4.47 17.32
N GLY A 305 -5.23 -5.69 17.83
CA GLY A 305 -6.47 -6.44 17.79
C GLY A 305 -6.76 -7.07 16.43
N GLY A 306 -5.72 -7.43 15.68
CA GLY A 306 -5.83 -8.07 14.36
C GLY A 306 -5.11 -9.41 14.29
N THR A 307 -5.34 -10.14 13.20
CA THR A 307 -4.53 -11.34 12.90
C THR A 307 -3.15 -10.95 12.39
N VAL A 308 -2.17 -11.82 12.56
CA VAL A 308 -0.81 -11.66 12.02
C VAL A 308 -0.86 -11.28 10.52
N ASP A 309 -1.68 -12.00 9.74
CA ASP A 309 -1.81 -11.76 8.28
C ASP A 309 -2.35 -10.38 7.97
N ALA A 310 -3.45 -9.97 8.60
CA ALA A 310 -4.09 -8.69 8.31
C ALA A 310 -3.21 -7.51 8.71
N VAL A 311 -2.58 -7.59 9.91
CA VAL A 311 -1.71 -6.52 10.40
C VAL A 311 -0.44 -6.42 9.56
N SER A 312 0.19 -7.55 9.23
CA SER A 312 1.39 -7.57 8.38
C SER A 312 1.11 -7.09 6.96
N ALA A 313 0.01 -7.53 6.35
CA ALA A 313 -0.39 -7.11 5.01
C ALA A 313 -0.61 -5.58 4.95
N ARG A 314 -1.37 -5.01 5.90
CA ARG A 314 -1.59 -3.57 5.95
C ARG A 314 -0.29 -2.80 6.22
N THR A 315 0.57 -3.31 7.12
CA THR A 315 1.88 -2.71 7.39
C THR A 315 2.72 -2.64 6.11
N LEU A 316 2.85 -3.75 5.39
CA LEU A 316 3.62 -3.78 4.14
C LEU A 316 3.02 -2.82 3.09
N ALA A 317 1.69 -2.85 2.90
CA ALA A 317 1.01 -1.98 1.95
C ALA A 317 1.33 -0.51 2.19
N GLN A 318 1.32 -0.06 3.45
CA GLN A 318 1.51 1.35 3.80
C GLN A 318 2.96 1.80 3.83
N ASN A 319 3.90 0.91 4.14
CA ASN A 319 5.30 1.26 4.32
C ASN A 319 6.15 1.10 3.05
N ARG A 320 5.74 0.24 2.11
CA ARG A 320 6.51 -0.05 0.89
C ARG A 320 6.76 1.16 -0.02
N ILE A 321 5.92 2.18 0.08
CA ILE A 321 6.04 3.42 -0.72
C ILE A 321 7.32 4.20 -0.43
N TYR A 322 7.90 4.06 0.77
CA TYR A 322 9.14 4.77 1.12
C TYR A 322 10.40 4.14 0.49
N GLY A 323 10.29 2.98 -0.15
CA GLY A 323 11.41 2.34 -0.86
C GLY A 323 12.54 1.83 0.04
N THR A 324 12.41 1.96 1.36
CA THR A 324 13.36 1.48 2.36
C THR A 324 13.10 0.01 2.68
N ALA A 325 14.16 -0.79 2.86
CA ALA A 325 14.02 -2.19 3.24
C ALA A 325 13.26 -2.34 4.56
N ILE A 326 12.27 -3.25 4.59
CA ILE A 326 11.42 -3.47 5.77
C ILE A 326 11.93 -4.69 6.53
N ALA A 327 12.30 -4.49 7.81
CA ALA A 327 12.67 -5.53 8.77
C ALA A 327 11.76 -5.40 10.00
N PRO A 328 10.55 -5.99 10.00
CA PRO A 328 9.52 -5.67 10.97
C PRO A 328 9.90 -6.08 12.40
N LEU A 329 9.34 -5.34 13.36
CA LEU A 329 9.43 -5.62 14.79
C LEU A 329 8.15 -6.34 15.23
N GLY A 330 8.26 -7.62 15.52
CA GLY A 330 7.18 -8.49 15.97
C GLY A 330 6.97 -8.49 17.48
N GLN A 331 5.87 -9.07 17.91
CA GLN A 331 5.44 -9.15 19.30
C GLN A 331 5.77 -10.50 19.93
N THR A 332 6.46 -10.51 21.09
CA THR A 332 6.67 -11.71 21.92
C THR A 332 6.15 -11.53 23.35
N TYR A 333 5.73 -10.33 23.72
CA TYR A 333 5.15 -9.99 25.02
C TYR A 333 3.63 -10.24 25.04
N GLY A 334 3.02 -10.07 26.22
CA GLY A 334 1.58 -10.17 26.39
C GLY A 334 1.03 -11.58 26.12
N ASN A 335 1.83 -12.63 26.36
CA ASN A 335 1.50 -14.01 26.02
C ASN A 335 1.14 -14.18 24.54
N ALA A 336 2.02 -13.70 23.65
CA ALA A 336 1.88 -13.92 22.23
C ALA A 336 1.83 -15.43 21.93
N ASP A 337 0.88 -15.81 21.06
CA ASP A 337 0.70 -17.21 20.69
C ASP A 337 1.94 -17.72 19.91
N PRO A 338 2.53 -18.87 20.29
CA PRO A 338 3.62 -19.50 19.54
C PRO A 338 3.31 -19.70 18.05
N ASP A 339 2.08 -20.04 17.68
CA ASP A 339 1.66 -20.24 16.29
C ASP A 339 1.64 -18.90 15.54
N ASP A 340 1.22 -17.81 16.18
CA ASP A 340 1.28 -16.46 15.61
C ASP A 340 2.74 -16.02 15.37
N ILE A 341 3.66 -16.32 16.30
CA ILE A 341 5.10 -16.05 16.14
C ILE A 341 5.65 -16.81 14.93
N ALA A 342 5.34 -18.10 14.80
CA ALA A 342 5.75 -18.92 13.67
C ALA A 342 5.14 -18.39 12.35
N ARG A 343 3.86 -18.03 12.38
CA ARG A 343 3.14 -17.44 11.24
C ARG A 343 3.77 -16.11 10.79
N PHE A 344 4.08 -15.22 11.72
CA PHE A 344 4.73 -13.95 11.45
C PHE A 344 6.08 -14.13 10.73
N ARG A 345 6.92 -15.04 11.23
CA ARG A 345 8.22 -15.37 10.64
C ARG A 345 8.07 -15.88 9.20
N ALA A 346 7.17 -16.84 8.99
CA ALA A 346 6.92 -17.42 7.67
C ALA A 346 6.35 -16.38 6.68
N LEU A 347 5.42 -15.55 7.14
CA LEU A 347 4.76 -14.53 6.31
C LEU A 347 5.75 -13.46 5.84
N TRP A 348 6.56 -12.91 6.74
CA TRP A 348 7.54 -11.89 6.38
C TRP A 348 8.68 -12.42 5.53
N ALA A 349 9.10 -13.67 5.74
CA ALA A 349 9.99 -14.35 4.80
C ALA A 349 9.34 -14.49 3.42
N GLY A 350 8.05 -14.82 3.36
CA GLY A 350 7.28 -14.87 2.11
C GLY A 350 7.14 -13.51 1.41
N TYR A 351 7.11 -12.41 2.14
CA TYR A 351 7.17 -11.05 1.61
C TYR A 351 8.59 -10.62 1.19
N GLY A 352 9.60 -11.45 1.41
CA GLY A 352 10.99 -11.18 1.03
C GLY A 352 11.77 -10.37 2.05
N SER A 353 11.31 -10.24 3.30
CA SER A 353 12.09 -9.60 4.34
C SER A 353 13.30 -10.46 4.71
N ALA A 354 14.50 -9.85 4.68
CA ALA A 354 15.74 -10.52 5.04
C ALA A 354 16.09 -10.41 6.54
N GLY A 355 15.28 -9.70 7.31
CA GLY A 355 15.46 -9.52 8.74
C GLY A 355 14.16 -9.24 9.44
N LEU A 356 14.09 -9.57 10.71
CA LEU A 356 13.00 -9.23 11.62
C LEU A 356 13.51 -9.19 13.04
N SER A 357 12.76 -8.57 13.95
CA SER A 357 13.16 -8.47 15.36
C SER A 357 11.95 -8.59 16.27
N TRP A 358 12.17 -8.67 17.60
CA TRP A 358 11.15 -9.01 18.56
C TRP A 358 11.18 -8.09 19.80
N TRP A 359 10.03 -7.56 20.13
CA TRP A 359 9.82 -6.77 21.35
C TRP A 359 9.17 -7.63 22.40
N SER A 360 9.74 -7.85 23.57
CA SER A 360 11.09 -7.51 24.01
C SER A 360 11.62 -8.60 24.93
N TRP A 361 12.94 -8.69 25.15
CA TRP A 361 13.61 -9.74 25.93
C TRP A 361 12.96 -10.03 27.29
N GLN A 362 12.85 -8.99 28.12
CA GLN A 362 12.36 -9.12 29.48
C GLN A 362 10.87 -9.45 29.61
N HIS A 363 10.13 -9.39 28.50
CA HIS A 363 8.70 -9.67 28.47
C HIS A 363 8.37 -10.93 27.66
N THR A 364 9.38 -11.61 27.11
CA THR A 364 9.21 -12.84 26.33
C THR A 364 9.14 -14.03 27.27
N GLY A 365 8.01 -14.74 27.28
CA GLY A 365 7.83 -15.97 28.05
C GLY A 365 8.47 -17.20 27.38
N GLU A 366 8.67 -18.28 28.13
CA GLU A 366 9.28 -19.52 27.63
C GLU A 366 8.57 -20.12 26.37
N PRO A 367 7.22 -20.11 26.26
CA PRO A 367 6.57 -20.59 25.02
C PRO A 367 6.98 -19.78 23.78
N ALA A 368 7.11 -18.46 23.91
CA ALA A 368 7.55 -17.60 22.82
C ALA A 368 9.04 -17.83 22.48
N TRP A 369 9.92 -17.99 23.48
CA TRP A 369 11.30 -18.38 23.26
C TRP A 369 11.43 -19.72 22.53
N ALA A 370 10.60 -20.70 22.91
CA ALA A 370 10.55 -22.01 22.24
C ALA A 370 10.11 -21.88 20.77
N ALA A 371 9.12 -21.01 20.49
CA ALA A 371 8.68 -20.73 19.11
C ALA A 371 9.77 -20.06 18.26
N LEU A 372 10.53 -19.13 18.86
CA LEU A 372 11.67 -18.50 18.17
C LEU A 372 12.78 -19.47 17.82
N ALA A 373 13.00 -20.49 18.66
CA ALA A 373 14.02 -21.52 18.45
C ALA A 373 13.69 -22.49 17.29
N GLN A 374 12.41 -22.58 16.88
CA GLN A 374 12.02 -23.46 15.79
C GLN A 374 12.51 -22.93 14.43
N PRO A 375 12.82 -23.81 13.46
CA PRO A 375 13.08 -23.37 12.11
C PRO A 375 11.85 -22.68 11.49
N VAL A 376 12.08 -21.75 10.57
CA VAL A 376 10.99 -21.13 9.81
C VAL A 376 10.46 -22.12 8.80
N SER A 377 9.19 -22.51 8.90
CA SER A 377 8.51 -23.30 7.90
C SER A 377 8.07 -22.39 6.74
N PRO A 378 8.52 -22.66 5.49
CA PRO A 378 8.08 -21.87 4.34
C PRO A 378 6.55 -21.95 4.16
N LEU A 379 5.95 -20.85 3.68
CA LEU A 379 4.55 -20.88 3.27
C LEU A 379 4.37 -21.79 2.06
N PRO A 380 3.26 -22.55 1.97
CA PRO A 380 2.98 -23.42 0.81
C PRO A 380 2.78 -22.63 -0.49
N LEU A 381 2.37 -21.37 -0.37
CA LEU A 381 2.23 -20.41 -1.47
C LEU A 381 2.75 -19.05 -1.03
N PRO A 382 3.31 -18.25 -1.95
CA PRO A 382 3.66 -16.85 -1.65
C PRO A 382 2.44 -16.09 -1.12
N PRO A 383 2.61 -15.20 -0.15
CA PRO A 383 1.51 -14.36 0.32
C PRO A 383 0.99 -13.47 -0.82
N ALA A 384 -0.30 -13.18 -0.80
CA ALA A 384 -0.90 -12.26 -1.74
C ALA A 384 -0.29 -10.87 -1.62
N ASP A 385 -0.18 -10.13 -2.73
CA ASP A 385 0.24 -8.72 -2.68
C ASP A 385 -0.80 -7.92 -1.87
N PRO A 386 -0.41 -7.27 -0.76
CA PRO A 386 -1.32 -6.53 0.10
C PRO A 386 -1.79 -5.20 -0.52
N GLY A 387 -1.33 -4.85 -1.71
CA GLY A 387 -1.68 -3.62 -2.40
C GLY A 387 -0.81 -2.42 -2.00
N TRP A 388 -1.34 -1.23 -2.27
CA TRP A 388 -0.68 0.06 -2.13
C TRP A 388 -1.65 1.10 -1.54
N PRO A 389 -1.17 2.16 -0.86
CA PRO A 389 -2.06 3.18 -0.30
C PRO A 389 -2.84 3.89 -1.41
N ALA A 390 -4.15 3.98 -1.26
CA ALA A 390 -5.00 4.77 -2.15
C ALA A 390 -5.09 6.20 -1.62
N LEU A 391 -4.41 7.14 -2.29
CA LEU A 391 -4.47 8.56 -1.99
C LEU A 391 -5.29 9.28 -3.05
N ALA A 392 -6.15 10.18 -2.61
CA ALA A 392 -7.00 11.00 -3.44
C ALA A 392 -7.21 12.37 -2.78
N ARG A 393 -7.84 13.28 -3.50
CA ARG A 393 -8.19 14.62 -3.02
C ARG A 393 -8.87 14.58 -1.64
N GLY A 394 -8.39 15.41 -0.73
CA GLY A 394 -8.84 15.50 0.67
C GLY A 394 -7.98 14.70 1.66
N ARG A 395 -7.16 13.74 1.21
CA ARG A 395 -6.22 13.05 2.09
C ARG A 395 -5.13 14.00 2.59
N LYS A 396 -4.64 13.74 3.81
CA LYS A 396 -3.57 14.51 4.45
C LYS A 396 -2.55 13.57 5.09
N GLY A 397 -1.34 14.08 5.32
CA GLY A 397 -0.29 13.39 6.06
C GLY A 397 0.93 13.04 5.25
N ASP A 398 1.82 12.26 5.84
CA ASP A 398 3.15 12.01 5.33
C ASP A 398 3.18 11.22 4.01
N GLN A 399 2.23 10.31 3.81
CA GLN A 399 2.09 9.63 2.51
C GLN A 399 1.77 10.62 1.37
N VAL A 400 1.04 11.69 1.67
CA VAL A 400 0.79 12.78 0.70
C VAL A 400 2.05 13.63 0.51
N VAL A 401 2.78 13.93 1.59
CA VAL A 401 4.11 14.58 1.50
C VAL A 401 5.01 13.78 0.56
N TRP A 402 5.10 12.48 0.77
CA TRP A 402 5.94 11.60 -0.05
C TRP A 402 5.54 11.58 -1.53
N LEU A 403 4.23 11.48 -1.80
CA LEU A 403 3.69 11.60 -3.16
C LEU A 403 4.05 12.93 -3.81
N GLN A 404 3.88 14.04 -3.07
CA GLN A 404 4.17 15.40 -3.57
C GLN A 404 5.67 15.60 -3.83
N GLN A 405 6.56 15.06 -3.00
CA GLN A 405 8.01 15.12 -3.23
C GLN A 405 8.42 14.43 -4.53
N HIS A 406 7.80 13.29 -4.84
CA HIS A 406 8.01 12.62 -6.12
C HIS A 406 7.40 13.38 -7.29
N LEU A 407 6.14 13.83 -7.16
CA LEU A 407 5.47 14.60 -8.22
C LEU A 407 6.19 15.91 -8.54
N ALA A 408 6.82 16.56 -7.55
CA ALA A 408 7.67 17.72 -7.76
C ALA A 408 8.91 17.43 -8.63
N GLY A 409 9.33 16.16 -8.72
CA GLY A 409 10.33 15.70 -9.67
C GLY A 409 9.83 15.61 -11.13
N PHE A 410 8.52 15.59 -11.32
CA PHE A 410 7.86 15.62 -12.62
C PHE A 410 7.39 17.04 -12.99
N ASP A 411 6.81 17.74 -12.03
CA ASP A 411 6.30 19.11 -12.18
C ASP A 411 6.80 19.94 -10.96
N PRO A 412 7.82 20.80 -11.15
CA PRO A 412 8.38 21.61 -10.06
C PRO A 412 7.40 22.60 -9.43
N ALA A 413 6.25 22.84 -10.04
CA ALA A 413 5.20 23.70 -9.46
C ALA A 413 4.39 22.99 -8.34
N VAL A 414 4.59 21.69 -8.15
CA VAL A 414 3.93 20.93 -7.09
C VAL A 414 4.47 21.34 -5.73
N ALA A 415 3.62 21.98 -4.93
CA ALA A 415 3.96 22.32 -3.55
C ALA A 415 3.85 21.10 -2.64
N VAL A 416 4.87 20.85 -1.82
CA VAL A 416 4.85 19.77 -0.83
C VAL A 416 4.19 20.27 0.46
N THR A 417 2.89 20.09 0.59
CA THR A 417 2.07 20.63 1.71
C THR A 417 1.60 19.57 2.69
N GLY A 418 1.65 18.31 2.29
CA GLY A 418 1.03 17.19 3.02
C GLY A 418 -0.50 17.18 2.95
N THR A 419 -1.10 18.02 2.10
CA THR A 419 -2.53 18.01 1.81
C THR A 419 -2.73 17.69 0.33
N PHE A 420 -3.49 16.65 0.03
CA PHE A 420 -3.87 16.30 -1.34
C PHE A 420 -4.99 17.26 -1.80
N ASP A 421 -4.59 18.43 -2.26
CA ASP A 421 -5.45 19.49 -2.73
C ASP A 421 -5.77 19.38 -4.24
N ALA A 422 -6.43 20.40 -4.80
CA ALA A 422 -6.76 20.43 -6.22
C ALA A 422 -5.52 20.49 -7.12
N ALA A 423 -4.45 21.16 -6.68
CA ALA A 423 -3.20 21.25 -7.44
C ALA A 423 -2.50 19.89 -7.48
N THR A 424 -2.46 19.18 -6.36
CA THR A 424 -1.93 17.80 -6.28
C THR A 424 -2.75 16.82 -7.15
N ASP A 425 -4.10 16.92 -7.15
CA ASP A 425 -4.96 16.10 -8.01
C ASP A 425 -4.68 16.36 -9.49
N GLN A 426 -4.54 17.63 -9.88
CA GLN A 426 -4.23 17.98 -11.26
C GLN A 426 -2.84 17.49 -11.69
N ALA A 427 -1.82 17.66 -10.84
CA ALA A 427 -0.47 17.18 -11.11
C ALA A 427 -0.44 15.63 -11.24
N LEU A 428 -1.13 14.92 -10.36
CA LEU A 428 -1.25 13.47 -10.45
C LEU A 428 -1.95 13.02 -11.73
N ARG A 429 -3.03 13.69 -12.14
CA ARG A 429 -3.71 13.41 -13.41
C ARG A 429 -2.82 13.65 -14.61
N ASN A 430 -2.08 14.76 -14.62
CA ASN A 430 -1.11 15.07 -15.66
C ASN A 430 -0.02 14.00 -15.75
N PHE A 431 0.51 13.60 -14.59
CA PHE A 431 1.49 12.52 -14.49
C PHE A 431 0.91 11.20 -15.01
N GLN A 432 -0.26 10.78 -14.54
CA GLN A 432 -0.95 9.58 -15.01
C GLN A 432 -1.15 9.60 -16.53
N SER A 433 -1.57 10.72 -17.08
CA SER A 433 -1.73 10.91 -18.52
C SER A 433 -0.40 10.76 -19.26
N SER A 434 0.66 11.42 -18.77
CA SER A 434 2.00 11.39 -19.38
C SER A 434 2.59 9.97 -19.42
N ARG A 435 2.23 9.15 -18.43
CA ARG A 435 2.68 7.75 -18.31
C ARG A 435 1.74 6.75 -18.96
N GLY A 436 0.70 7.19 -19.61
CA GLY A 436 -0.27 6.28 -20.20
C GLY A 436 -1.12 5.50 -19.19
N LEU A 437 -1.17 5.94 -17.93
CA LEU A 437 -1.97 5.33 -16.88
C LEU A 437 -3.44 5.76 -16.95
N ALA A 438 -4.29 5.08 -16.18
CA ALA A 438 -5.66 5.53 -15.98
C ALA A 438 -5.67 6.88 -15.24
N VAL A 439 -6.23 7.93 -15.87
CA VAL A 439 -6.28 9.29 -15.31
C VAL A 439 -7.41 9.37 -14.29
N THR A 440 -7.16 8.87 -13.08
CA THR A 440 -8.16 8.78 -12.00
C THR A 440 -8.04 9.91 -10.99
N GLY A 441 -6.85 10.53 -10.83
CA GLY A 441 -6.53 11.41 -9.73
C GLY A 441 -6.44 10.67 -8.38
N THR A 442 -6.29 9.34 -8.42
CA THR A 442 -6.10 8.48 -7.23
C THR A 442 -4.88 7.60 -7.45
N THR A 443 -4.09 7.37 -6.43
CA THR A 443 -2.97 6.44 -6.51
C THR A 443 -3.47 4.99 -6.46
N ASP A 444 -2.95 4.17 -7.34
CA ASP A 444 -3.07 2.72 -7.37
C ASP A 444 -1.67 2.09 -7.49
N ALA A 445 -1.58 0.78 -7.58
CA ALA A 445 -0.30 0.08 -7.69
C ALA A 445 0.55 0.58 -8.87
N LEU A 446 -0.06 0.76 -10.06
CA LEU A 446 0.65 1.23 -11.26
C LEU A 446 1.09 2.69 -11.13
N THR A 447 0.24 3.51 -10.53
CA THR A 447 0.56 4.91 -10.26
C THR A 447 1.74 5.02 -9.28
N TRP A 448 1.71 4.26 -8.16
CA TRP A 448 2.82 4.27 -7.21
C TRP A 448 4.13 3.78 -7.83
N GLN A 449 4.11 2.66 -8.55
CA GLN A 449 5.29 2.14 -9.24
C GLN A 449 5.91 3.16 -10.21
N ALA A 450 5.05 3.90 -10.92
CA ALA A 450 5.52 4.93 -11.83
C ALA A 450 6.04 6.19 -11.10
N VAL A 451 5.35 6.62 -10.04
CA VAL A 451 5.74 7.80 -9.23
C VAL A 451 7.07 7.58 -8.52
N LEU A 452 7.25 6.40 -7.90
CA LEU A 452 8.49 6.05 -7.20
C LEU A 452 9.73 5.95 -8.12
N GLY A 453 9.53 5.89 -9.43
CA GLY A 453 10.60 6.03 -10.42
C GLY A 453 11.06 7.48 -10.66
N LEU A 454 10.36 8.47 -10.12
CA LEU A 454 10.79 9.87 -10.16
C LEU A 454 11.80 10.17 -9.03
N PRO A 455 12.71 11.13 -9.23
CA PRO A 455 13.59 11.57 -8.16
C PRO A 455 12.78 12.26 -7.05
N VAL A 456 13.11 11.93 -5.80
CA VAL A 456 12.55 12.63 -4.62
C VAL A 456 13.10 14.04 -4.56
N GLN A 457 12.23 15.04 -4.60
CA GLN A 457 12.67 16.42 -4.44
C GLN A 457 12.87 16.75 -2.95
N PRO A 458 14.06 17.27 -2.58
CA PRO A 458 14.32 17.60 -1.19
C PRO A 458 13.47 18.79 -0.74
N VAL A 459 13.04 18.74 0.51
CA VAL A 459 12.30 19.83 1.16
C VAL A 459 13.15 20.38 2.31
N ASP A 460 13.38 21.68 2.35
CA ASP A 460 13.93 22.32 3.55
C ASP A 460 12.79 22.63 4.52
N TRP A 461 12.58 21.70 5.45
CA TRP A 461 11.54 21.85 6.47
C TRP A 461 11.82 22.93 7.50
N ARG A 462 13.09 23.36 7.66
CA ARG A 462 13.49 24.40 8.61
C ARG A 462 13.07 25.78 8.14
N SER A 463 12.99 25.98 6.83
CA SER A 463 12.56 27.24 6.23
C SER A 463 11.04 27.41 6.17
N ARG A 464 10.27 26.37 6.46
CA ARG A 464 8.80 26.39 6.43
C ARG A 464 8.26 26.69 7.83
N ARG A 465 7.60 27.83 7.97
CA ARG A 465 6.88 28.25 9.18
C ARG A 465 5.39 28.00 9.05
#